data_b448afc21826fcfb7d4983fe8a2be96c
#
_entry.id   b448afc21826fcfb7d4983fe8a2be96c
#
_cell.length_a   1.000
_cell.length_b   1.000
_cell.length_c   1.000
_cell.angle_alpha   90.00
_cell.angle_beta   90.00
_cell.angle_gamma   90.00
#
_symmetry.space_group_name_H-M   'P 1'
#
loop_
_entity.id
_entity.type
_entity.pdbx_description
1 polymer ?
#
loop_
_entity_poly.entity_id
_entity_poly.type
_entity_poly.pdbx_seq_one_letter_code
_entity_poly.pdbx_strand_id
1 'polypeptide(L)'
;MKRVADVLIVGSGVAGLYASLNLREDLEIIMVSKKTVNLCNSSLAQGGIAVARGKEDFHSFIEDTLKAGKYENNIDSVRVLVEESMNNINKLMDLGANFEKDENGVLFTKEGAHEINRIVYHKDITGKHVEDILLENVKRRKNIKIIEECEMVDIYHRDNRCIGALFNKEGETLSIYAKVVILATGGIGGLFKKSTNERIITGDSIGIAIRNNIEIKDLSYIQIHPTAFFSKKSEKKRFLISESVRGEGGKLLNCNGERFVDELLPRDIVAKKIYEEMKKTNSNNVFLDVSFMEKSFLQNRFPNIYNKCLEEGIDISKEPIPVAPAQHYFMGGIKVDLNGKTSMENLYAFGETSCTGVHGANRLASNSLLEALVFSRRGALEINNYIDNLEIIIEEREYEDLDKYRLLNRKILIDEICRLRGDIKDELVTCGGECKKSS
;
A
#
# COMPACT_ATOMS: atom_id res chain seq x y z
N MET A 1 -7.76 21.21 -20.58
CA MET A 1 -7.17 20.32 -21.62
C MET A 1 -7.96 19.02 -21.68
N LYS A 2 -8.08 18.38 -22.88
CA LYS A 2 -8.74 17.07 -23.04
C LYS A 2 -7.76 16.05 -23.61
N ARG A 3 -7.87 14.79 -23.18
CA ARG A 3 -7.12 13.64 -23.72
C ARG A 3 -8.02 12.42 -23.80
N VAL A 4 -7.64 11.46 -24.62
CA VAL A 4 -8.29 10.16 -24.76
C VAL A 4 -7.26 9.05 -24.67
N ALA A 5 -7.67 7.87 -24.18
CA ALA A 5 -6.86 6.66 -24.13
C ALA A 5 -7.77 5.42 -24.18
N ASP A 6 -7.23 4.25 -24.46
CA ASP A 6 -7.97 3.01 -24.23
C ASP A 6 -8.10 2.73 -22.74
N VAL A 7 -7.00 2.85 -21.99
CA VAL A 7 -6.98 2.66 -20.54
C VAL A 7 -6.38 3.86 -19.82
N LEU A 8 -7.09 4.36 -18.82
CA LEU A 8 -6.59 5.35 -17.88
C LEU A 8 -6.23 4.67 -16.57
N ILE A 9 -4.98 4.80 -16.10
CA ILE A 9 -4.50 4.28 -14.82
C ILE A 9 -4.21 5.47 -13.90
N VAL A 10 -4.81 5.50 -12.71
CA VAL A 10 -4.60 6.54 -11.70
C VAL A 10 -3.80 5.96 -10.54
N GLY A 11 -2.54 6.34 -10.44
CA GLY A 11 -1.57 5.87 -9.46
C GLY A 11 -0.43 5.08 -10.08
N SER A 12 0.79 5.40 -9.64
CA SER A 12 2.07 4.88 -10.17
C SER A 12 2.81 3.95 -9.19
N GLY A 13 2.14 3.45 -8.15
CA GLY A 13 2.66 2.39 -7.29
C GLY A 13 2.69 1.02 -7.99
N VAL A 14 3.17 -0.01 -7.29
CA VAL A 14 3.31 -1.38 -7.84
C VAL A 14 2.04 -1.85 -8.55
N ALA A 15 0.84 -1.62 -7.99
CA ALA A 15 -0.41 -2.06 -8.60
C ALA A 15 -0.65 -1.42 -9.99
N GLY A 16 -0.48 -0.10 -10.11
CA GLY A 16 -0.67 0.61 -11.38
C GLY A 16 0.39 0.25 -12.42
N LEU A 17 1.67 0.21 -12.01
CA LEU A 17 2.78 -0.18 -12.89
C LEU A 17 2.61 -1.61 -13.38
N TYR A 18 2.29 -2.55 -12.50
CA TYR A 18 2.16 -3.96 -12.90
C TYR A 18 0.90 -4.21 -13.73
N ALA A 19 -0.22 -3.52 -13.45
CA ALA A 19 -1.38 -3.54 -14.33
C ALA A 19 -1.01 -3.10 -15.76
N SER A 20 -0.31 -1.97 -15.90
CA SER A 20 0.06 -1.41 -17.20
C SER A 20 0.95 -2.36 -18.03
N LEU A 21 1.83 -3.11 -17.38
CA LEU A 21 2.71 -4.10 -18.05
C LEU A 21 1.99 -5.39 -18.44
N ASN A 22 0.83 -5.69 -17.85
CA ASN A 22 0.01 -6.86 -18.20
C ASN A 22 -1.12 -6.52 -19.18
N LEU A 23 -1.34 -5.23 -19.51
CA LEU A 23 -2.18 -4.82 -20.61
C LEU A 23 -1.47 -5.01 -21.95
N ARG A 24 -2.26 -5.26 -23.02
CA ARG A 24 -1.76 -5.44 -24.39
C ARG A 24 -0.96 -4.22 -24.87
N GLU A 25 0.00 -4.45 -25.74
CA GLU A 25 0.91 -3.40 -26.26
C GLU A 25 0.29 -2.51 -27.34
N ASP A 26 -0.81 -2.95 -27.94
CA ASP A 26 -1.58 -2.20 -28.92
C ASP A 26 -2.56 -1.20 -28.30
N LEU A 27 -2.79 -1.25 -26.99
CA LEU A 27 -3.66 -0.30 -26.29
C LEU A 27 -2.91 0.99 -25.94
N GLU A 28 -3.54 2.14 -26.17
CA GLU A 28 -3.05 3.43 -25.67
C GLU A 28 -3.36 3.58 -24.18
N ILE A 29 -2.32 3.73 -23.38
CA ILE A 29 -2.42 3.82 -21.91
C ILE A 29 -1.95 5.20 -21.44
N ILE A 30 -2.77 5.89 -20.67
CA ILE A 30 -2.35 7.06 -19.89
C ILE A 30 -2.29 6.67 -18.42
N MET A 31 -1.11 6.84 -17.81
CA MET A 31 -0.92 6.70 -16.37
C MET A 31 -0.76 8.08 -15.74
N VAL A 32 -1.51 8.34 -14.67
CA VAL A 32 -1.47 9.62 -13.96
C VAL A 32 -0.94 9.41 -12.54
N SER A 33 0.02 10.25 -12.13
CA SER A 33 0.55 10.28 -10.77
C SER A 33 0.30 11.65 -10.12
N LYS A 34 -0.18 11.64 -8.87
CA LYS A 34 -0.47 12.85 -8.09
C LYS A 34 0.79 13.69 -7.86
N LYS A 35 1.94 13.03 -7.70
CA LYS A 35 3.28 13.61 -7.57
C LYS A 35 4.25 12.90 -8.52
N THR A 36 5.55 12.99 -8.28
CA THR A 36 6.53 12.19 -9.02
C THR A 36 6.25 10.69 -8.86
N VAL A 37 6.48 9.91 -9.90
CA VAL A 37 6.09 8.48 -9.98
C VAL A 37 6.60 7.61 -8.83
N ASN A 38 7.77 7.91 -8.29
CA ASN A 38 8.42 7.15 -7.20
C ASN A 38 8.01 7.63 -5.79
N LEU A 39 7.15 8.63 -5.67
CA LEU A 39 6.63 9.07 -4.36
C LEU A 39 5.37 8.26 -4.01
N CYS A 40 5.53 7.02 -3.61
CA CYS A 40 4.44 6.13 -3.26
C CYS A 40 4.78 5.22 -2.07
N ASN A 41 3.77 4.57 -1.48
CA ASN A 41 3.98 3.64 -0.37
C ASN A 41 4.69 2.35 -0.78
N SER A 42 4.59 1.95 -2.05
CA SER A 42 5.23 0.72 -2.54
C SER A 42 6.74 0.77 -2.35
N SER A 43 7.38 1.92 -2.66
CA SER A 43 8.83 2.12 -2.46
C SER A 43 9.28 2.08 -1.00
N LEU A 44 8.36 2.25 -0.06
CA LEU A 44 8.65 2.23 1.37
C LEU A 44 8.61 0.83 1.99
N ALA A 45 8.16 -0.18 1.25
CA ALA A 45 8.04 -1.54 1.77
C ALA A 45 9.44 -2.18 1.95
N GLN A 46 9.79 -2.44 3.22
CA GLN A 46 11.11 -2.90 3.63
C GLN A 46 11.22 -4.43 3.72
N GLY A 47 10.12 -5.11 4.09
CA GLY A 47 10.10 -6.54 4.34
C GLY A 47 10.32 -7.37 3.08
N GLY A 48 9.27 -8.01 2.60
CA GLY A 48 9.34 -8.81 1.39
C GLY A 48 7.97 -9.04 0.77
N ILE A 49 7.89 -10.08 -0.04
CA ILE A 49 6.64 -10.53 -0.66
C ILE A 49 6.43 -11.99 -0.25
N ALA A 50 5.29 -12.28 0.37
CA ALA A 50 4.93 -13.65 0.70
C ALA A 50 4.63 -14.43 -0.59
N VAL A 51 5.09 -15.68 -0.65
CA VAL A 51 4.87 -16.55 -1.82
C VAL A 51 4.78 -18.00 -1.36
N ALA A 52 3.87 -18.75 -1.92
CA ALA A 52 3.77 -20.19 -1.66
C ALA A 52 5.02 -20.91 -2.20
N ARG A 53 5.62 -21.79 -1.40
CA ARG A 53 6.84 -22.53 -1.77
C ARG A 53 6.59 -23.73 -2.67
N GLY A 54 5.32 -24.02 -2.93
CA GLY A 54 4.82 -25.12 -3.72
C GLY A 54 3.37 -25.36 -3.36
N LYS A 55 2.70 -26.32 -4.00
CA LYS A 55 1.29 -26.65 -3.70
C LYS A 55 1.09 -27.19 -2.28
N GLU A 56 2.11 -27.82 -1.72
CA GLU A 56 2.14 -28.32 -0.35
C GLU A 56 2.06 -27.21 0.69
N ASP A 57 2.49 -25.98 0.36
CA ASP A 57 2.42 -24.81 1.25
C ASP A 57 1.06 -24.08 1.17
N PHE A 58 0.21 -24.38 0.19
CA PHE A 58 -1.05 -23.63 -0.01
C PHE A 58 -1.93 -23.62 1.23
N HIS A 59 -2.11 -24.79 1.86
CA HIS A 59 -2.96 -24.91 3.05
C HIS A 59 -2.42 -24.06 4.21
N SER A 60 -1.13 -24.16 4.51
CA SER A 60 -0.48 -23.38 5.57
C SER A 60 -0.55 -21.87 5.30
N PHE A 61 -0.30 -21.44 4.06
CA PHE A 61 -0.34 -20.00 3.71
C PHE A 61 -1.77 -19.42 3.76
N ILE A 62 -2.77 -20.20 3.30
CA ILE A 62 -4.18 -19.83 3.44
C ILE A 62 -4.53 -19.68 4.92
N GLU A 63 -4.19 -20.66 5.75
CA GLU A 63 -4.52 -20.66 7.17
C GLU A 63 -3.83 -19.50 7.93
N ASP A 64 -2.55 -19.24 7.67
CA ASP A 64 -1.84 -18.08 8.23
C ASP A 64 -2.54 -16.77 7.87
N THR A 65 -3.00 -16.64 6.61
CA THR A 65 -3.68 -15.43 6.14
C THR A 65 -5.05 -15.27 6.80
N LEU A 66 -5.83 -16.34 6.90
CA LEU A 66 -7.15 -16.34 7.55
C LEU A 66 -7.04 -16.03 9.05
N LYS A 67 -6.10 -16.68 9.73
CA LYS A 67 -5.85 -16.47 11.16
C LYS A 67 -5.41 -15.04 11.46
N ALA A 68 -4.49 -14.50 10.66
CA ALA A 68 -4.07 -13.09 10.78
C ALA A 68 -5.24 -12.13 10.57
N GLY A 69 -6.10 -12.39 9.60
CA GLY A 69 -7.31 -11.62 9.28
C GLY A 69 -8.49 -11.88 10.20
N LYS A 70 -8.31 -12.67 11.27
CA LYS A 70 -9.35 -13.05 12.25
C LYS A 70 -10.52 -13.79 11.63
N TYR A 71 -10.28 -14.52 10.54
CA TYR A 71 -11.29 -15.25 9.75
C TYR A 71 -12.41 -14.35 9.18
N GLU A 72 -12.16 -13.03 9.10
CA GLU A 72 -13.06 -12.07 8.43
C GLU A 72 -12.67 -11.85 6.96
N ASN A 73 -11.80 -12.69 6.44
CA ASN A 73 -11.33 -12.66 5.07
C ASN A 73 -12.38 -13.19 4.07
N ASN A 74 -12.26 -12.77 2.82
CA ASN A 74 -12.89 -13.48 1.70
C ASN A 74 -12.01 -14.68 1.33
N ILE A 75 -12.49 -15.89 1.59
CA ILE A 75 -11.73 -17.13 1.37
C ILE A 75 -11.32 -17.34 -0.10
N ASP A 76 -12.17 -16.93 -1.04
CA ASP A 76 -11.87 -17.10 -2.47
C ASP A 76 -10.76 -16.13 -2.90
N SER A 77 -10.77 -14.90 -2.36
CA SER A 77 -9.67 -13.93 -2.57
C SER A 77 -8.36 -14.44 -1.97
N VAL A 78 -8.39 -15.06 -0.79
CA VAL A 78 -7.20 -15.65 -0.16
C VAL A 78 -6.67 -16.81 -0.99
N ARG A 79 -7.53 -17.69 -1.49
CA ARG A 79 -7.12 -18.81 -2.38
C ARG A 79 -6.44 -18.29 -3.65
N VAL A 80 -7.07 -17.33 -4.32
CA VAL A 80 -6.50 -16.70 -5.53
C VAL A 80 -5.13 -16.09 -5.23
N LEU A 81 -4.99 -15.35 -4.12
CA LEU A 81 -3.72 -14.77 -3.71
C LEU A 81 -2.62 -15.83 -3.60
N VAL A 82 -2.90 -16.92 -2.89
CA VAL A 82 -1.94 -17.97 -2.60
C VAL A 82 -1.58 -18.77 -3.86
N GLU A 83 -2.59 -19.21 -4.61
CA GLU A 83 -2.41 -20.05 -5.80
C GLU A 83 -1.65 -19.34 -6.92
N GLU A 84 -1.86 -18.02 -7.07
CA GLU A 84 -1.19 -17.23 -8.10
C GLU A 84 0.13 -16.58 -7.64
N SER A 85 0.51 -16.72 -6.36
CA SER A 85 1.68 -16.06 -5.78
C SER A 85 2.98 -16.37 -6.53
N MET A 86 3.28 -17.67 -6.74
CA MET A 86 4.51 -18.13 -7.41
C MET A 86 4.61 -17.60 -8.84
N ASN A 87 3.50 -17.63 -9.59
CA ASN A 87 3.47 -17.15 -10.97
C ASN A 87 3.79 -15.65 -11.06
N ASN A 88 3.29 -14.84 -10.11
CA ASN A 88 3.57 -13.40 -10.09
C ASN A 88 5.02 -13.11 -9.68
N ILE A 89 5.61 -13.85 -8.74
CA ILE A 89 7.02 -13.72 -8.40
C ILE A 89 7.93 -14.10 -9.57
N ASN A 90 7.63 -15.20 -10.27
CA ASN A 90 8.40 -15.59 -11.46
C ASN A 90 8.33 -14.50 -12.55
N LYS A 91 7.16 -13.92 -12.79
CA LYS A 91 7.03 -12.79 -13.74
C LYS A 91 7.81 -11.55 -13.31
N LEU A 92 7.90 -11.24 -12.02
CA LEU A 92 8.77 -10.16 -11.55
C LEU A 92 10.25 -10.47 -11.83
N MET A 93 10.68 -11.71 -11.64
CA MET A 93 12.04 -12.13 -11.97
C MET A 93 12.31 -12.05 -13.47
N ASP A 94 11.35 -12.43 -14.31
CA ASP A 94 11.44 -12.28 -15.78
C ASP A 94 11.56 -10.81 -16.20
N LEU A 95 10.94 -9.88 -15.46
CA LEU A 95 11.07 -8.43 -15.65
C LEU A 95 12.39 -7.86 -15.11
N GLY A 96 13.21 -8.67 -14.43
CA GLY A 96 14.52 -8.29 -13.92
C GLY A 96 14.62 -8.12 -12.41
N ALA A 97 13.56 -8.42 -11.64
CA ALA A 97 13.64 -8.37 -10.18
C ALA A 97 14.58 -9.45 -9.63
N ASN A 98 15.50 -9.03 -8.77
CA ASN A 98 16.44 -9.92 -8.11
C ASN A 98 16.14 -9.99 -6.62
N PHE A 99 15.72 -11.17 -6.17
CA PHE A 99 15.59 -11.47 -4.75
C PHE A 99 16.89 -12.09 -4.22
N GLU A 100 17.08 -12.03 -2.90
CA GLU A 100 18.24 -12.66 -2.26
C GLU A 100 18.28 -14.16 -2.59
N LYS A 101 19.48 -14.67 -2.86
CA LYS A 101 19.70 -16.07 -3.25
C LYS A 101 21.07 -16.56 -2.77
N ASP A 102 21.17 -17.85 -2.61
CA ASP A 102 22.41 -18.58 -2.38
C ASP A 102 22.68 -19.61 -3.50
N GLU A 103 23.58 -20.53 -3.27
CA GLU A 103 23.90 -21.63 -4.19
C GLU A 103 22.72 -22.59 -4.43
N ASN A 104 21.73 -22.62 -3.53
CA ASN A 104 20.55 -23.50 -3.58
C ASN A 104 19.32 -22.78 -4.20
N GLY A 105 19.40 -21.49 -4.52
CA GLY A 105 18.33 -20.71 -5.13
C GLY A 105 17.89 -19.52 -4.30
N VAL A 106 16.62 -19.12 -4.47
CA VAL A 106 16.03 -17.96 -3.77
C VAL A 106 15.94 -18.22 -2.27
N LEU A 107 16.43 -17.26 -1.48
CA LEU A 107 16.31 -17.29 -0.02
C LEU A 107 14.93 -16.84 0.44
N PHE A 108 14.43 -17.51 1.47
CA PHE A 108 13.17 -17.17 2.11
C PHE A 108 13.38 -16.80 3.57
N THR A 109 12.76 -15.71 4.00
CA THR A 109 12.71 -15.30 5.40
C THR A 109 11.32 -15.46 5.99
N LYS A 110 11.20 -15.23 7.28
CA LYS A 110 9.95 -15.29 8.06
C LYS A 110 9.66 -13.97 8.73
N GLU A 111 8.40 -13.59 8.76
CA GLU A 111 7.89 -12.50 9.59
C GLU A 111 6.85 -13.05 10.58
N GLY A 112 6.42 -12.21 11.51
CA GLY A 112 5.44 -12.62 12.53
C GLY A 112 4.16 -13.19 11.93
N ALA A 113 3.57 -14.18 12.62
CA ALA A 113 2.35 -14.90 12.24
C ALA A 113 2.44 -15.78 10.96
N HIS A 114 3.61 -15.95 10.34
CA HIS A 114 3.84 -16.99 9.34
C HIS A 114 4.29 -18.29 10.00
N GLU A 115 3.78 -19.43 9.56
CA GLU A 115 4.20 -20.75 10.04
C GLU A 115 5.59 -21.11 9.54
N ILE A 116 5.88 -20.84 8.25
CA ILE A 116 7.16 -21.17 7.61
C ILE A 116 7.84 -19.95 6.97
N ASN A 117 9.11 -20.10 6.57
CA ASN A 117 9.84 -19.13 5.77
C ASN A 117 9.30 -19.15 4.33
N ARG A 118 8.50 -18.14 3.95
CA ARG A 118 7.92 -18.01 2.61
C ARG A 118 8.04 -16.63 1.99
N ILE A 119 8.82 -15.75 2.58
CA ILE A 119 8.93 -14.34 2.15
C ILE A 119 10.19 -14.17 1.33
N VAL A 120 10.05 -13.84 0.05
CA VAL A 120 11.16 -13.41 -0.81
C VAL A 120 11.44 -11.94 -0.55
N TYR A 121 12.72 -11.53 -0.59
CA TYR A 121 13.13 -10.19 -0.22
C TYR A 121 14.37 -9.72 -0.97
N HIS A 122 14.58 -8.41 -0.99
CA HIS A 122 15.82 -7.79 -1.43
C HIS A 122 16.30 -6.83 -0.32
N LYS A 123 17.24 -7.29 0.51
CA LYS A 123 17.72 -6.58 1.71
C LYS A 123 16.53 -6.10 2.56
N ASP A 124 16.49 -4.80 2.88
CA ASP A 124 15.37 -4.12 3.55
C ASP A 124 14.74 -3.03 2.66
N ILE A 125 14.78 -3.22 1.33
CA ILE A 125 14.27 -2.29 0.32
C ILE A 125 13.48 -3.01 -0.79
N THR A 126 12.82 -4.11 -0.48
CA THR A 126 12.15 -4.96 -1.47
C THR A 126 11.14 -4.19 -2.32
N GLY A 127 10.32 -3.34 -1.69
CA GLY A 127 9.31 -2.55 -2.40
C GLY A 127 9.93 -1.57 -3.39
N LYS A 128 11.00 -0.85 -2.96
CA LYS A 128 11.72 0.07 -3.84
C LYS A 128 12.34 -0.67 -5.03
N HIS A 129 12.98 -1.82 -4.78
CA HIS A 129 13.59 -2.63 -5.83
C HIS A 129 12.56 -3.08 -6.88
N VAL A 130 11.41 -3.59 -6.44
CA VAL A 130 10.32 -4.04 -7.34
C VAL A 130 9.74 -2.86 -8.11
N GLU A 131 9.49 -1.73 -7.45
CA GLU A 131 8.97 -0.53 -8.09
C GLU A 131 9.92 0.03 -9.16
N ASP A 132 11.22 0.16 -8.84
CA ASP A 132 12.23 0.64 -9.78
C ASP A 132 12.26 -0.22 -11.05
N ILE A 133 12.22 -1.55 -10.92
CA ILE A 133 12.18 -2.50 -12.05
C ILE A 133 10.90 -2.35 -12.87
N LEU A 134 9.74 -2.29 -12.22
CA LEU A 134 8.47 -2.12 -12.93
C LEU A 134 8.44 -0.78 -13.67
N LEU A 135 8.87 0.30 -13.03
CA LEU A 135 8.91 1.64 -13.63
C LEU A 135 9.86 1.70 -14.84
N GLU A 136 11.03 1.04 -14.75
CA GLU A 136 11.96 0.95 -15.86
C GLU A 136 11.32 0.22 -17.07
N ASN A 137 10.63 -0.90 -16.84
CA ASN A 137 9.94 -1.62 -17.88
C ASN A 137 8.78 -0.79 -18.48
N VAL A 138 8.01 -0.09 -17.66
CA VAL A 138 6.94 0.83 -18.12
C VAL A 138 7.51 1.93 -19.01
N LYS A 139 8.63 2.54 -18.63
CA LYS A 139 9.29 3.59 -19.44
C LYS A 139 9.79 3.10 -20.82
N ARG A 140 10.04 1.80 -20.98
CA ARG A 140 10.41 1.19 -22.28
C ARG A 140 9.20 0.97 -23.19
N ARG A 141 7.98 0.95 -22.65
CA ARG A 141 6.72 0.74 -23.38
C ARG A 141 6.28 2.05 -24.07
N LYS A 142 6.29 2.07 -25.40
CA LYS A 142 5.93 3.27 -26.20
C LYS A 142 4.44 3.64 -26.11
N ASN A 143 3.59 2.67 -25.83
CA ASN A 143 2.14 2.83 -25.72
C ASN A 143 1.69 3.34 -24.33
N ILE A 144 2.60 3.53 -23.38
CA ILE A 144 2.28 4.05 -22.03
C ILE A 144 2.81 5.48 -21.91
N LYS A 145 1.92 6.43 -21.62
CA LYS A 145 2.24 7.82 -21.36
C LYS A 145 2.02 8.15 -19.89
N ILE A 146 3.07 8.60 -19.19
CA ILE A 146 2.98 9.00 -17.78
C ILE A 146 2.76 10.52 -17.69
N ILE A 147 1.84 10.95 -16.81
CA ILE A 147 1.58 12.34 -16.45
C ILE A 147 1.76 12.47 -14.95
N GLU A 148 2.78 13.22 -14.54
CA GLU A 148 3.09 13.51 -13.15
C GLU A 148 2.47 14.87 -12.71
N GLU A 149 2.50 15.13 -11.38
CA GLU A 149 1.98 16.35 -10.74
C GLU A 149 0.51 16.63 -11.14
N CYS A 150 -0.30 15.57 -11.13
CA CYS A 150 -1.65 15.59 -11.64
C CYS A 150 -2.58 14.85 -10.68
N GLU A 151 -3.40 15.59 -9.91
CA GLU A 151 -4.28 15.05 -8.87
C GLU A 151 -5.67 14.75 -9.42
N MET A 152 -6.15 13.53 -9.22
CA MET A 152 -7.53 13.17 -9.58
C MET A 152 -8.52 13.86 -8.63
N VAL A 153 -9.52 14.50 -9.22
CA VAL A 153 -10.56 15.26 -8.50
C VAL A 153 -11.92 14.56 -8.54
N ASP A 154 -12.21 13.92 -9.65
CA ASP A 154 -13.48 13.21 -9.87
C ASP A 154 -13.35 12.16 -10.97
N ILE A 155 -14.40 11.34 -11.12
CA ILE A 155 -14.60 10.45 -12.27
C ILE A 155 -15.74 10.97 -13.15
N TYR A 156 -15.64 10.69 -14.46
CA TYR A 156 -16.76 10.84 -15.39
C TYR A 156 -17.50 9.52 -15.47
N HIS A 157 -18.80 9.55 -15.31
CA HIS A 157 -19.65 8.36 -15.47
C HIS A 157 -20.98 8.71 -16.13
N ARG A 158 -21.55 7.75 -16.82
CA ARG A 158 -22.87 7.80 -17.44
C ARG A 158 -23.56 6.44 -17.24
N ASP A 159 -24.79 6.44 -16.75
CA ASP A 159 -25.60 5.22 -16.57
C ASP A 159 -24.83 4.09 -15.81
N ASN A 160 -24.19 4.44 -14.67
CA ASN A 160 -23.32 3.58 -13.88
C ASN A 160 -22.09 3.00 -14.62
N ARG A 161 -21.67 3.63 -15.71
CA ARG A 161 -20.46 3.28 -16.47
C ARG A 161 -19.42 4.39 -16.36
N CYS A 162 -18.22 4.06 -15.93
CA CYS A 162 -17.10 5.00 -15.94
C CYS A 162 -16.63 5.25 -17.38
N ILE A 163 -16.43 6.52 -17.72
CA ILE A 163 -16.02 6.96 -19.07
C ILE A 163 -14.74 7.81 -19.03
N GLY A 164 -14.15 8.02 -17.85
CA GLY A 164 -12.92 8.81 -17.69
C GLY A 164 -12.79 9.43 -16.32
N ALA A 165 -11.86 10.37 -16.16
CA ALA A 165 -11.64 11.10 -14.92
C ALA A 165 -11.21 12.55 -15.15
N LEU A 166 -11.47 13.35 -14.11
CA LEU A 166 -11.13 14.75 -13.99
C LEU A 166 -9.91 14.94 -13.10
N PHE A 167 -8.99 15.77 -13.54
CA PHE A 167 -7.75 16.06 -12.83
C PHE A 167 -7.52 17.55 -12.66
N ASN A 168 -6.83 17.88 -11.58
CA ASN A 168 -6.17 19.17 -11.38
C ASN A 168 -4.67 18.98 -11.70
N LYS A 169 -4.19 19.65 -12.73
CA LYS A 169 -2.78 19.70 -13.07
C LYS A 169 -2.29 21.14 -12.94
N GLU A 170 -1.56 21.44 -11.84
CA GLU A 170 -0.99 22.77 -11.59
C GLU A 170 -2.02 23.90 -11.64
N GLY A 171 -3.24 23.66 -11.17
CA GLY A 171 -4.35 24.62 -11.19
C GLY A 171 -5.21 24.56 -12.46
N GLU A 172 -4.79 23.83 -13.49
CA GLU A 172 -5.56 23.67 -14.73
C GLU A 172 -6.38 22.39 -14.73
N THR A 173 -7.55 22.47 -15.35
CA THR A 173 -8.44 21.32 -15.57
C THR A 173 -7.91 20.44 -16.69
N LEU A 174 -7.68 19.14 -16.38
CA LEU A 174 -7.37 18.12 -17.35
C LEU A 174 -8.45 17.02 -17.30
N SER A 175 -9.16 16.81 -18.42
CA SER A 175 -10.11 15.70 -18.60
C SER A 175 -9.48 14.59 -19.42
N ILE A 176 -9.53 13.36 -18.90
CA ILE A 176 -9.06 12.17 -19.63
C ILE A 176 -10.21 11.21 -19.76
N TYR A 177 -10.63 10.93 -20.99
CA TYR A 177 -11.68 9.96 -21.32
C TYR A 177 -11.03 8.64 -21.71
N ALA A 178 -11.62 7.53 -21.26
CA ALA A 178 -11.08 6.21 -21.52
C ALA A 178 -12.18 5.16 -21.60
N LYS A 179 -11.91 4.05 -22.30
CA LYS A 179 -12.78 2.88 -22.31
C LYS A 179 -12.85 2.21 -20.96
N VAL A 180 -11.72 2.18 -20.24
CA VAL A 180 -11.59 1.60 -18.89
C VAL A 180 -10.74 2.52 -18.02
N VAL A 181 -11.13 2.66 -16.76
CA VAL A 181 -10.38 3.39 -15.73
C VAL A 181 -9.92 2.43 -14.62
N ILE A 182 -8.66 2.51 -14.26
CA ILE A 182 -8.04 1.73 -13.18
C ILE A 182 -7.62 2.68 -12.06
N LEU A 183 -8.14 2.47 -10.86
CA LEU A 183 -7.76 3.19 -9.65
C LEU A 183 -6.69 2.38 -8.87
N ALA A 184 -5.49 2.94 -8.74
CA ALA A 184 -4.37 2.35 -8.01
C ALA A 184 -3.71 3.39 -7.08
N THR A 185 -4.55 4.19 -6.39
CA THR A 185 -4.16 5.43 -5.70
C THR A 185 -3.63 5.21 -4.27
N GLY A 186 -3.55 3.96 -3.81
CA GLY A 186 -3.12 3.62 -2.46
C GLY A 186 -4.22 3.88 -1.41
N GLY A 187 -3.83 3.81 -0.13
CA GLY A 187 -4.75 3.89 1.01
C GLY A 187 -4.99 5.30 1.56
N ILE A 188 -5.07 5.38 2.89
CA ILE A 188 -5.50 6.59 3.62
C ILE A 188 -4.45 7.13 4.60
N GLY A 189 -3.24 6.56 4.61
CA GLY A 189 -2.26 6.81 5.68
C GLY A 189 -1.79 8.26 5.82
N GLY A 190 -1.85 9.05 4.75
CA GLY A 190 -1.55 10.48 4.79
C GLY A 190 -2.54 11.30 5.62
N LEU A 191 -3.73 10.76 5.92
CA LEU A 191 -4.71 11.38 6.80
C LEU A 191 -4.35 11.27 8.30
N PHE A 192 -3.39 10.43 8.67
CA PHE A 192 -3.02 10.19 10.08
C PHE A 192 -1.84 11.06 10.50
N LYS A 193 -1.91 11.62 11.71
CA LYS A 193 -0.80 12.39 12.32
C LYS A 193 0.47 11.54 12.45
N LYS A 194 0.30 10.28 12.89
CA LYS A 194 1.38 9.30 13.05
C LYS A 194 1.21 8.16 12.06
N SER A 195 1.96 8.19 10.96
CA SER A 195 1.88 7.20 9.89
C SER A 195 3.25 6.90 9.29
N THR A 196 3.42 5.67 8.82
CA THR A 196 4.59 5.26 8.03
C THR A 196 4.43 5.56 6.54
N ASN A 197 3.25 6.06 6.13
CA ASN A 197 2.89 6.30 4.74
C ASN A 197 3.33 7.67 4.24
N GLU A 198 3.42 7.81 2.91
CA GLU A 198 3.59 9.12 2.28
C GLU A 198 2.39 10.03 2.55
N ARG A 199 2.66 11.31 2.81
CA ARG A 199 1.62 12.29 3.17
C ARG A 199 0.64 12.58 2.04
N ILE A 200 1.02 12.30 0.81
CA ILE A 200 0.17 12.47 -0.38
C ILE A 200 -0.92 11.39 -0.51
N ILE A 201 -0.79 10.28 0.21
CA ILE A 201 -1.72 9.14 0.14
C ILE A 201 -2.91 9.43 1.07
N THR A 202 -3.93 10.08 0.54
CA THR A 202 -5.05 10.68 1.29
C THR A 202 -6.41 10.05 0.99
N GLY A 203 -6.45 8.88 0.32
CA GLY A 203 -7.70 8.16 0.04
C GLY A 203 -8.57 8.81 -1.02
N ASP A 204 -7.98 9.52 -1.97
CA ASP A 204 -8.70 10.34 -2.95
C ASP A 204 -9.75 9.53 -3.71
N SER A 205 -9.37 8.36 -4.27
CA SER A 205 -10.32 7.48 -4.97
C SER A 205 -11.45 6.97 -4.08
N ILE A 206 -11.17 6.75 -2.79
CA ILE A 206 -12.17 6.24 -1.84
C ILE A 206 -13.20 7.32 -1.56
N GLY A 207 -12.77 8.55 -1.31
CA GLY A 207 -13.68 9.70 -1.15
C GLY A 207 -14.53 9.96 -2.41
N ILE A 208 -13.93 9.84 -3.59
CA ILE A 208 -14.64 9.92 -4.89
C ILE A 208 -15.64 8.78 -5.02
N ALA A 209 -15.26 7.55 -4.65
CA ALA A 209 -16.14 6.38 -4.72
C ALA A 209 -17.36 6.55 -3.82
N ILE A 210 -17.19 7.01 -2.57
CA ILE A 210 -18.32 7.30 -1.65
C ILE A 210 -19.27 8.31 -2.28
N ARG A 211 -18.73 9.41 -2.81
CA ARG A 211 -19.55 10.48 -3.41
C ARG A 211 -20.33 10.04 -4.66
N ASN A 212 -19.77 9.12 -5.43
CA ASN A 212 -20.37 8.58 -6.65
C ASN A 212 -21.14 7.26 -6.42
N ASN A 213 -21.47 6.90 -5.17
CA ASN A 213 -22.21 5.70 -4.79
C ASN A 213 -21.59 4.38 -5.29
N ILE A 214 -20.26 4.33 -5.42
CA ILE A 214 -19.52 3.10 -5.69
C ILE A 214 -19.39 2.33 -4.38
N GLU A 215 -19.62 1.02 -4.42
CA GLU A 215 -19.58 0.19 -3.22
C GLU A 215 -18.20 0.24 -2.55
N ILE A 216 -18.22 0.49 -1.25
CA ILE A 216 -17.05 0.48 -0.37
C ILE A 216 -17.22 -0.59 0.70
N LYS A 217 -16.10 -1.08 1.25
CA LYS A 217 -16.14 -2.12 2.28
C LYS A 217 -15.01 -1.92 3.29
N ASP A 218 -15.26 -2.33 4.54
CA ASP A 218 -14.29 -2.49 5.62
C ASP A 218 -13.47 -1.23 5.97
N LEU A 219 -14.05 -0.03 5.83
CA LEU A 219 -13.36 1.24 6.12
C LEU A 219 -12.89 1.38 7.58
N SER A 220 -13.41 0.56 8.49
CA SER A 220 -12.95 0.49 9.88
C SER A 220 -11.65 -0.30 10.08
N TYR A 221 -11.20 -1.05 9.06
CA TYR A 221 -10.04 -1.94 9.18
C TYR A 221 -8.74 -1.20 8.84
N ILE A 222 -8.12 -0.67 9.88
CA ILE A 222 -6.90 0.13 9.82
C ILE A 222 -5.83 -0.56 10.65
N GLN A 223 -4.74 -0.96 10.01
CA GLN A 223 -3.62 -1.62 10.67
C GLN A 223 -2.64 -0.62 11.26
N ILE A 224 -2.30 -0.83 12.51
CA ILE A 224 -1.23 -0.13 13.21
C ILE A 224 0.02 -1.01 13.18
N HIS A 225 1.14 -0.47 12.72
CA HIS A 225 2.44 -1.15 12.82
C HIS A 225 3.05 -0.92 14.19
N PRO A 226 3.54 -1.96 14.87
CA PRO A 226 4.08 -1.85 16.23
C PRO A 226 5.34 -0.98 16.32
N THR A 227 6.22 -1.08 15.32
CA THR A 227 7.58 -0.57 15.38
C THR A 227 7.86 0.46 14.27
N ALA A 228 7.35 1.68 14.43
CA ALA A 228 7.80 2.84 13.67
C ALA A 228 8.83 3.61 14.50
N PHE A 229 9.89 4.10 13.85
CA PHE A 229 10.94 4.86 14.51
C PHE A 229 10.37 6.08 15.23
N PHE A 230 10.73 6.24 16.51
CA PHE A 230 10.30 7.35 17.32
C PHE A 230 11.39 8.42 17.35
N SER A 231 11.14 9.60 16.75
CA SER A 231 12.00 10.78 16.84
C SER A 231 11.30 11.89 17.61
N LYS A 232 12.01 12.51 18.53
CA LYS A 232 11.54 13.73 19.22
C LYS A 232 11.56 14.96 18.31
N LYS A 233 12.28 14.89 17.18
CA LYS A 233 12.51 16.02 16.26
C LYS A 233 11.48 16.15 15.15
N SER A 234 10.70 15.11 14.86
CA SER A 234 9.80 15.09 13.71
C SER A 234 8.42 14.52 14.07
N GLU A 235 7.39 15.33 13.84
CA GLU A 235 5.97 14.91 13.90
C GLU A 235 5.44 14.44 12.52
N LYS A 236 6.29 14.47 11.47
CA LYS A 236 5.88 14.14 10.10
C LYS A 236 5.76 12.63 9.89
N LYS A 237 6.03 12.15 8.70
CA LYS A 237 6.07 10.73 8.36
C LYS A 237 7.06 9.97 9.25
N ARG A 238 6.64 8.86 9.89
CA ARG A 238 7.51 8.01 10.67
C ARG A 238 8.22 7.00 9.77
N PHE A 239 9.51 6.79 10.03
CA PHE A 239 10.27 5.76 9.35
C PHE A 239 9.86 4.38 9.88
N LEU A 240 9.60 3.44 8.99
CA LEU A 240 9.26 2.07 9.35
C LEU A 240 10.51 1.33 9.83
N ILE A 241 10.44 0.67 10.98
CA ILE A 241 11.37 -0.40 11.34
C ILE A 241 10.65 -1.72 11.05
N SER A 242 11.10 -2.40 10.00
CA SER A 242 10.44 -3.57 9.44
C SER A 242 10.16 -4.66 10.49
N GLU A 243 9.11 -5.40 10.27
CA GLU A 243 8.82 -6.62 11.03
C GLU A 243 9.91 -7.67 10.89
N SER A 244 10.62 -7.69 9.75
CA SER A 244 11.75 -8.58 9.54
C SER A 244 12.82 -8.45 10.63
N VAL A 245 13.01 -7.24 11.22
CA VAL A 245 13.95 -7.03 12.33
C VAL A 245 13.54 -7.85 13.56
N ARG A 246 12.22 -7.93 13.84
CA ARG A 246 11.68 -8.80 14.91
C ARG A 246 11.76 -10.27 14.50
N GLY A 247 11.51 -10.57 13.23
CA GLY A 247 11.64 -11.91 12.64
C GLY A 247 13.05 -12.49 12.76
N GLU A 248 14.08 -11.64 12.61
CA GLU A 248 15.49 -12.02 12.81
C GLU A 248 15.91 -12.05 14.30
N GLY A 249 14.98 -11.82 15.23
CA GLY A 249 15.19 -11.99 16.67
C GLY A 249 15.29 -10.70 17.49
N GLY A 250 15.01 -9.53 16.91
CA GLY A 250 14.98 -8.25 17.64
C GLY A 250 13.98 -8.28 18.80
N LYS A 251 14.38 -7.75 19.98
CA LYS A 251 13.61 -7.83 21.25
C LYS A 251 12.98 -6.49 21.61
N LEU A 252 11.72 -6.51 22.03
CA LEU A 252 11.01 -5.32 22.51
C LEU A 252 11.22 -5.14 24.01
N LEU A 253 11.81 -3.99 24.37
CA LEU A 253 12.13 -3.61 25.74
C LEU A 253 11.37 -2.35 26.16
N ASN A 254 10.92 -2.28 27.42
CA ASN A 254 10.40 -1.07 28.02
C ASN A 254 11.53 -0.10 28.43
N CYS A 255 11.18 1.03 29.04
CA CYS A 255 12.17 2.03 29.48
C CYS A 255 13.10 1.54 30.61
N ASN A 256 12.77 0.43 31.27
CA ASN A 256 13.60 -0.21 32.30
C ASN A 256 14.53 -1.29 31.72
N GLY A 257 14.49 -1.54 30.40
CA GLY A 257 15.24 -2.61 29.75
C GLY A 257 14.62 -4.01 29.88
N GLU A 258 13.34 -4.10 30.26
CA GLU A 258 12.63 -5.37 30.46
C GLU A 258 11.83 -5.75 29.21
N ARG A 259 11.93 -7.01 28.78
CA ARG A 259 11.10 -7.58 27.72
C ARG A 259 9.67 -7.78 28.25
N PHE A 260 8.65 -7.36 27.49
CA PHE A 260 7.26 -7.33 27.97
C PHE A 260 6.26 -8.01 27.02
N VAL A 261 6.68 -8.47 25.84
CA VAL A 261 5.82 -9.10 24.84
C VAL A 261 6.59 -10.11 23.98
N ASP A 262 5.90 -11.09 23.41
CA ASP A 262 6.42 -11.91 22.33
C ASP A 262 6.31 -11.11 21.00
N GLU A 263 7.43 -10.83 20.38
CA GLU A 263 7.58 -9.97 19.23
C GLU A 263 6.98 -10.54 17.94
N LEU A 264 6.75 -11.86 17.89
CA LEU A 264 6.24 -12.56 16.70
C LEU A 264 4.71 -12.75 16.70
N LEU A 265 4.03 -12.26 17.74
CA LEU A 265 2.57 -12.19 17.77
C LEU A 265 2.03 -11.28 16.64
N PRO A 266 0.75 -11.43 16.25
CA PRO A 266 0.09 -10.56 15.27
C PRO A 266 0.26 -9.07 15.61
N ARG A 267 0.37 -8.23 14.57
CA ARG A 267 0.69 -6.78 14.70
C ARG A 267 -0.24 -6.02 15.63
N ASP A 268 -1.53 -6.30 15.57
CA ASP A 268 -2.53 -5.65 16.42
C ASP A 268 -2.32 -5.98 17.91
N ILE A 269 -1.93 -7.23 18.22
CA ILE A 269 -1.62 -7.65 19.58
C ILE A 269 -0.34 -6.96 20.08
N VAL A 270 0.73 -6.99 19.29
CA VAL A 270 2.01 -6.35 19.67
C VAL A 270 1.82 -4.83 19.82
N ALA A 271 1.12 -4.17 18.90
CA ALA A 271 0.85 -2.73 18.99
C ALA A 271 0.05 -2.37 20.25
N LYS A 272 -0.98 -3.17 20.57
CA LYS A 272 -1.76 -3.00 21.82
C LYS A 272 -0.88 -3.14 23.06
N LYS A 273 -0.02 -4.17 23.12
CA LYS A 273 0.92 -4.38 24.23
C LYS A 273 1.91 -3.23 24.39
N ILE A 274 2.40 -2.66 23.28
CA ILE A 274 3.26 -1.49 23.31
C ILE A 274 2.49 -0.28 23.89
N TYR A 275 1.25 -0.02 23.47
CA TYR A 275 0.45 1.07 24.03
C TYR A 275 0.19 0.88 25.55
N GLU A 276 -0.12 -0.35 25.98
CA GLU A 276 -0.30 -0.70 27.39
C GLU A 276 0.98 -0.42 28.21
N GLU A 277 2.15 -0.84 27.69
CA GLU A 277 3.43 -0.65 28.37
C GLU A 277 3.87 0.82 28.39
N MET A 278 3.68 1.56 27.28
CA MET A 278 3.92 3.01 27.23
C MET A 278 3.07 3.75 28.28
N LYS A 279 1.80 3.38 28.42
CA LYS A 279 0.91 3.96 29.45
C LYS A 279 1.36 3.62 30.85
N LYS A 280 1.72 2.37 31.12
CA LYS A 280 2.20 1.88 32.42
C LYS A 280 3.48 2.58 32.87
N THR A 281 4.41 2.81 31.93
CA THR A 281 5.72 3.42 32.20
C THR A 281 5.73 4.94 32.01
N ASN A 282 4.58 5.54 31.66
CA ASN A 282 4.45 6.96 31.32
C ASN A 282 5.49 7.43 30.28
N SER A 283 5.73 6.59 29.26
CA SER A 283 6.69 6.86 28.18
C SER A 283 6.00 7.09 26.84
N ASN A 284 6.69 7.76 25.92
CA ASN A 284 6.20 8.01 24.56
C ASN A 284 6.67 7.00 23.53
N ASN A 285 7.52 6.05 23.92
CA ASN A 285 8.09 5.01 23.10
C ASN A 285 8.52 3.80 23.94
N VAL A 286 8.77 2.71 23.27
CA VAL A 286 9.52 1.54 23.75
C VAL A 286 10.78 1.40 22.90
N PHE A 287 11.57 0.34 23.14
CA PHE A 287 12.83 0.11 22.45
C PHE A 287 12.83 -1.23 21.74
N LEU A 288 13.36 -1.27 20.52
CA LEU A 288 13.65 -2.51 19.79
C LEU A 288 15.15 -2.75 19.81
N ASP A 289 15.59 -3.77 20.53
CA ASP A 289 16.99 -4.10 20.71
C ASP A 289 17.46 -5.16 19.70
N VAL A 290 18.50 -4.84 18.98
CA VAL A 290 19.26 -5.71 18.06
C VAL A 290 20.78 -5.60 18.32
N SER A 291 21.19 -4.93 19.38
CA SER A 291 22.59 -4.62 19.66
C SER A 291 23.45 -5.86 19.96
N PHE A 292 22.80 -6.99 20.25
CA PHE A 292 23.46 -8.29 20.44
C PHE A 292 23.80 -9.01 19.11
N MET A 293 23.34 -8.49 17.97
CA MET A 293 23.63 -9.04 16.65
C MET A 293 24.93 -8.49 16.10
N GLU A 294 25.62 -9.30 15.28
CA GLU A 294 26.84 -8.87 14.63
C GLU A 294 26.62 -7.62 13.75
N LYS A 295 27.48 -6.61 13.89
CA LYS A 295 27.39 -5.35 13.15
C LYS A 295 27.37 -5.57 11.64
N SER A 296 28.21 -6.47 11.14
CA SER A 296 28.27 -6.85 9.72
C SER A 296 26.95 -7.45 9.21
N PHE A 297 26.28 -8.27 10.03
CA PHE A 297 24.96 -8.80 9.72
C PHE A 297 23.93 -7.67 9.60
N LEU A 298 23.87 -6.76 10.59
CA LEU A 298 22.93 -5.63 10.58
C LEU A 298 23.12 -4.73 9.34
N GLN A 299 24.38 -4.43 8.99
CA GLN A 299 24.71 -3.61 7.82
C GLN A 299 24.37 -4.28 6.48
N ASN A 300 24.51 -5.60 6.39
CA ASN A 300 24.23 -6.34 5.16
C ASN A 300 22.74 -6.66 5.01
N ARG A 301 22.06 -7.06 6.09
CA ARG A 301 20.65 -7.47 6.08
C ARG A 301 19.70 -6.29 6.09
N PHE A 302 20.04 -5.22 6.85
CA PHE A 302 19.20 -4.05 7.07
C PHE A 302 19.93 -2.72 6.77
N PRO A 303 20.57 -2.56 5.59
CA PRO A 303 21.39 -1.39 5.29
C PRO A 303 20.62 -0.08 5.37
N ASN A 304 19.37 -0.05 4.92
CA ASN A 304 18.54 1.16 4.95
C ASN A 304 18.12 1.52 6.38
N ILE A 305 17.71 0.55 7.19
CA ILE A 305 17.36 0.75 8.60
C ILE A 305 18.61 1.19 9.39
N TYR A 306 19.74 0.50 9.17
CA TYR A 306 21.00 0.82 9.84
C TYR A 306 21.42 2.27 9.58
N ASN A 307 21.47 2.66 8.30
CA ASN A 307 21.87 4.01 7.91
C ASN A 307 20.89 5.07 8.41
N LYS A 308 19.58 4.78 8.33
CA LYS A 308 18.55 5.73 8.80
C LYS A 308 18.63 5.98 10.30
N CYS A 309 18.85 4.93 11.11
CA CYS A 309 19.07 5.08 12.54
C CYS A 309 20.35 5.86 12.84
N LEU A 310 21.42 5.60 12.08
CA LEU A 310 22.69 6.30 12.23
C LEU A 310 22.58 7.80 11.91
N GLU A 311 21.81 8.20 10.88
CA GLU A 311 21.47 9.60 10.57
C GLU A 311 20.76 10.31 11.73
N GLU A 312 19.96 9.57 12.50
CA GLU A 312 19.27 10.06 13.70
C GLU A 312 20.15 10.00 14.97
N GLY A 313 21.41 9.55 14.83
CA GLY A 313 22.40 9.48 15.90
C GLY A 313 22.40 8.18 16.72
N ILE A 314 21.77 7.10 16.19
CA ILE A 314 21.63 5.81 16.86
C ILE A 314 22.41 4.74 16.11
N ASP A 315 23.47 4.20 16.73
CA ASP A 315 24.19 3.01 16.23
C ASP A 315 23.50 1.74 16.76
N ILE A 316 22.64 1.15 15.95
CA ILE A 316 21.80 -0.02 16.33
C ILE A 316 22.63 -1.27 16.67
N SER A 317 23.91 -1.29 16.37
CA SER A 317 24.83 -2.35 16.83
C SER A 317 25.32 -2.16 18.27
N LYS A 318 24.96 -1.05 18.93
CA LYS A 318 25.41 -0.69 20.28
C LYS A 318 24.28 -0.33 21.22
N GLU A 319 23.18 0.18 20.68
CA GLU A 319 22.06 0.68 21.47
C GLU A 319 20.72 0.36 20.81
N PRO A 320 19.63 0.20 21.59
CA PRO A 320 18.33 -0.16 21.06
C PRO A 320 17.65 1.01 20.32
N ILE A 321 16.82 0.67 19.33
CA ILE A 321 16.08 1.60 18.48
C ILE A 321 14.81 2.08 19.22
N PRO A 322 14.60 3.39 19.41
CA PRO A 322 13.34 3.90 19.97
C PRO A 322 12.22 3.72 18.93
N VAL A 323 11.13 3.05 19.33
CA VAL A 323 9.99 2.74 18.45
C VAL A 323 8.66 3.03 19.14
N ALA A 324 7.66 3.36 18.35
CA ALA A 324 6.28 3.50 18.80
C ALA A 324 5.29 3.11 17.70
N PRO A 325 4.06 2.68 18.04
CA PRO A 325 3.06 2.33 17.05
C PRO A 325 2.68 3.51 16.16
N ALA A 326 2.39 3.21 14.87
CA ALA A 326 1.89 4.18 13.91
C ALA A 326 0.95 3.52 12.89
N GLN A 327 0.03 4.30 12.33
CA GLN A 327 -0.78 3.81 11.22
C GLN A 327 0.14 3.34 10.07
N HIS A 328 -0.23 2.23 9.42
CA HIS A 328 0.64 1.61 8.43
C HIS A 328 -0.06 1.13 7.18
N TYR A 329 -1.19 0.43 7.28
CA TYR A 329 -1.90 -0.14 6.14
C TYR A 329 -3.42 -0.02 6.31
N PHE A 330 -4.12 0.09 5.19
CA PHE A 330 -5.56 0.17 5.14
C PHE A 330 -6.11 -1.08 4.45
N MET A 331 -6.92 -1.89 5.14
CA MET A 331 -7.46 -3.13 4.61
C MET A 331 -8.84 -2.96 3.95
N GLY A 332 -9.51 -1.84 4.23
CA GLY A 332 -10.75 -1.45 3.57
C GLY A 332 -10.52 -0.75 2.23
N GLY A 333 -11.59 -0.24 1.62
CA GLY A 333 -11.51 0.53 0.39
C GLY A 333 -12.68 0.30 -0.55
N ILE A 334 -12.46 0.53 -1.84
CA ILE A 334 -13.44 0.26 -2.90
C ILE A 334 -13.62 -1.25 -3.01
N LYS A 335 -14.87 -1.72 -2.80
CA LYS A 335 -15.20 -3.14 -2.93
C LYS A 335 -14.99 -3.62 -4.36
N VAL A 336 -14.31 -4.74 -4.51
CA VAL A 336 -14.03 -5.33 -5.82
C VAL A 336 -14.32 -6.83 -5.84
N ASP A 337 -14.50 -7.37 -7.05
CA ASP A 337 -14.53 -8.80 -7.29
C ASP A 337 -13.10 -9.42 -7.39
N LEU A 338 -13.02 -10.70 -7.75
CA LEU A 338 -11.73 -11.42 -7.88
C LEU A 338 -10.84 -10.92 -9.03
N ASN A 339 -11.35 -10.06 -9.90
CA ASN A 339 -10.60 -9.45 -10.99
C ASN A 339 -10.39 -7.94 -10.78
N GLY A 340 -10.78 -7.43 -9.60
CA GLY A 340 -10.63 -6.01 -9.25
C GLY A 340 -11.69 -5.09 -9.84
N LYS A 341 -12.78 -5.62 -10.39
CA LYS A 341 -13.90 -4.85 -10.95
C LYS A 341 -14.75 -4.28 -9.81
N THR A 342 -15.11 -3.01 -9.89
CA THR A 342 -15.98 -2.33 -8.92
C THR A 342 -17.46 -2.51 -9.24
N SER A 343 -18.36 -1.92 -8.42
CA SER A 343 -19.81 -1.85 -8.69
C SER A 343 -20.18 -0.92 -9.86
N MET A 344 -19.24 -0.10 -10.34
CA MET A 344 -19.39 0.74 -11.53
C MET A 344 -18.73 0.05 -12.73
N GLU A 345 -19.45 -0.05 -13.84
CA GLU A 345 -18.93 -0.65 -15.07
C GLU A 345 -17.70 0.10 -15.59
N ASN A 346 -16.73 -0.61 -16.17
CA ASN A 346 -15.49 -0.09 -16.73
C ASN A 346 -14.59 0.63 -15.72
N LEU A 347 -14.82 0.41 -14.42
CA LEU A 347 -14.00 0.93 -13.33
C LEU A 347 -13.42 -0.22 -12.52
N TYR A 348 -12.10 -0.25 -12.42
CA TYR A 348 -11.33 -1.22 -11.63
C TYR A 348 -10.60 -0.52 -10.49
N ALA A 349 -10.31 -1.26 -9.42
CA ALA A 349 -9.47 -0.79 -8.34
C ALA A 349 -8.49 -1.88 -7.91
N PHE A 350 -7.19 -1.52 -7.75
CA PHE A 350 -6.12 -2.45 -7.41
C PHE A 350 -5.23 -1.92 -6.29
N GLY A 351 -4.63 -2.85 -5.53
CA GLY A 351 -3.77 -2.53 -4.39
C GLY A 351 -4.54 -1.90 -3.24
N GLU A 352 -3.88 -1.13 -2.39
CA GLU A 352 -4.42 -0.63 -1.12
C GLU A 352 -5.66 0.29 -1.25
N THR A 353 -6.01 0.76 -2.46
CA THR A 353 -7.27 1.50 -2.67
C THR A 353 -8.49 0.58 -2.79
N SER A 354 -8.27 -0.70 -3.09
CA SER A 354 -9.31 -1.72 -3.22
C SER A 354 -9.49 -2.54 -1.93
N CYS A 355 -10.69 -3.00 -1.69
CA CYS A 355 -11.01 -4.01 -0.69
C CYS A 355 -11.32 -5.34 -1.38
N THR A 356 -10.31 -6.17 -1.57
CA THR A 356 -10.42 -7.54 -2.11
C THR A 356 -10.99 -8.51 -1.08
N GLY A 357 -10.90 -8.15 0.21
CA GLY A 357 -11.21 -9.02 1.33
C GLY A 357 -10.11 -10.03 1.69
N VAL A 358 -8.95 -9.99 1.05
CA VAL A 358 -7.80 -10.86 1.38
C VAL A 358 -7.36 -10.71 2.83
N HIS A 359 -7.38 -9.50 3.37
CA HIS A 359 -6.73 -9.20 4.66
C HIS A 359 -7.62 -9.35 5.88
N GLY A 360 -8.95 -9.41 5.73
CA GLY A 360 -9.86 -9.37 6.86
C GLY A 360 -9.59 -8.20 7.80
N ALA A 361 -9.75 -8.40 9.10
CA ALA A 361 -9.59 -7.34 10.10
C ALA A 361 -8.13 -6.99 10.44
N ASN A 362 -7.14 -7.79 10.00
CA ASN A 362 -5.71 -7.53 10.25
C ASN A 362 -4.83 -8.25 9.21
N ARG A 363 -4.00 -7.49 8.50
CA ARG A 363 -3.20 -8.00 7.39
C ARG A 363 -2.02 -8.83 7.86
N LEU A 364 -1.86 -10.03 7.30
CA LEU A 364 -0.62 -10.82 7.42
C LEU A 364 0.54 -10.06 6.76
N ALA A 365 1.70 -10.03 7.39
CA ALA A 365 2.88 -9.36 6.87
C ALA A 365 3.24 -9.86 5.46
N SER A 366 3.81 -8.99 4.64
CA SER A 366 4.27 -9.27 3.26
C SER A 366 3.19 -9.68 2.24
N ASN A 367 1.88 -9.68 2.60
CA ASN A 367 0.78 -9.95 1.67
C ASN A 367 0.37 -8.75 0.81
N SER A 368 0.67 -7.49 1.21
CA SER A 368 0.17 -6.31 0.48
C SER A 368 0.75 -6.13 -0.92
N LEU A 369 2.07 -6.34 -1.09
CA LEU A 369 2.67 -6.30 -2.41
C LEU A 369 2.18 -7.47 -3.28
N LEU A 370 2.01 -8.66 -2.70
CA LEU A 370 1.46 -9.80 -3.41
C LEU A 370 0.03 -9.54 -3.88
N GLU A 371 -0.84 -8.97 -3.03
CA GLU A 371 -2.19 -8.56 -3.41
C GLU A 371 -2.17 -7.58 -4.60
N ALA A 372 -1.31 -6.56 -4.52
CA ALA A 372 -1.17 -5.58 -5.60
C ALA A 372 -0.77 -6.24 -6.93
N LEU A 373 0.11 -7.24 -6.91
CA LEU A 373 0.55 -7.99 -8.08
C LEU A 373 -0.56 -8.90 -8.62
N VAL A 374 -1.11 -9.76 -7.78
CA VAL A 374 -2.08 -10.78 -8.19
C VAL A 374 -3.33 -10.14 -8.80
N PHE A 375 -3.97 -9.23 -8.08
CA PHE A 375 -5.26 -8.67 -8.51
C PHE A 375 -5.12 -7.67 -9.67
N SER A 376 -4.03 -6.90 -9.73
CA SER A 376 -3.80 -6.01 -10.88
C SER A 376 -3.53 -6.78 -12.17
N ARG A 377 -2.81 -7.92 -12.09
CA ARG A 377 -2.60 -8.78 -13.24
C ARG A 377 -3.89 -9.44 -13.70
N ARG A 378 -4.69 -9.97 -12.78
CA ARG A 378 -5.99 -10.58 -13.10
C ARG A 378 -6.90 -9.61 -13.83
N GLY A 379 -7.06 -8.40 -13.28
CA GLY A 379 -7.88 -7.36 -13.90
C GLY A 379 -7.36 -6.91 -15.25
N ALA A 380 -6.03 -6.74 -15.41
CA ALA A 380 -5.44 -6.39 -16.69
C ALA A 380 -5.72 -7.46 -17.76
N LEU A 381 -5.62 -8.74 -17.41
CA LEU A 381 -5.94 -9.86 -18.32
C LEU A 381 -7.43 -9.90 -18.67
N GLU A 382 -8.33 -9.63 -17.72
CA GLU A 382 -9.75 -9.52 -18.00
C GLU A 382 -10.04 -8.36 -18.95
N ILE A 383 -9.48 -7.17 -18.70
CA ILE A 383 -9.63 -5.99 -19.57
C ILE A 383 -9.19 -6.31 -21.00
N ASN A 384 -8.07 -6.99 -21.19
CA ASN A 384 -7.57 -7.38 -22.51
C ASN A 384 -8.59 -8.21 -23.33
N ASN A 385 -9.47 -8.97 -22.65
CA ASN A 385 -10.41 -9.87 -23.32
C ASN A 385 -11.65 -9.15 -23.88
N TYR A 386 -12.00 -7.97 -23.36
CA TYR A 386 -13.27 -7.33 -23.77
C TYR A 386 -13.14 -5.87 -24.22
N ILE A 387 -12.00 -5.22 -24.02
CA ILE A 387 -11.82 -3.79 -24.27
C ILE A 387 -12.07 -3.38 -25.72
N ASP A 388 -11.86 -4.29 -26.67
CA ASP A 388 -12.12 -4.03 -28.10
C ASP A 388 -13.59 -3.83 -28.41
N ASN A 389 -14.49 -4.31 -27.55
CA ASN A 389 -15.93 -4.13 -27.68
C ASN A 389 -16.43 -2.78 -27.10
N LEU A 390 -15.52 -1.98 -26.52
CA LEU A 390 -15.85 -0.71 -25.91
C LEU A 390 -15.50 0.47 -26.80
N GLU A 391 -16.33 1.50 -26.72
CA GLU A 391 -16.10 2.79 -27.37
C GLU A 391 -15.73 3.86 -26.34
N ILE A 392 -14.94 4.85 -26.76
CA ILE A 392 -14.66 6.03 -25.96
C ILE A 392 -15.85 6.96 -26.00
N ILE A 393 -16.43 7.25 -24.83
CA ILE A 393 -17.53 8.20 -24.69
C ILE A 393 -16.95 9.51 -24.14
N ILE A 394 -17.25 10.61 -24.84
CA ILE A 394 -16.83 11.95 -24.43
C ILE A 394 -18.08 12.73 -24.00
N GLU A 395 -18.08 13.23 -22.76
CA GLU A 395 -19.15 14.07 -22.23
C GLU A 395 -18.54 15.33 -21.64
N GLU A 396 -18.90 16.49 -22.19
CA GLU A 396 -18.41 17.76 -21.69
C GLU A 396 -19.15 18.16 -20.42
N ARG A 397 -18.37 18.38 -19.36
CA ARG A 397 -18.86 18.95 -18.11
C ARG A 397 -17.98 20.12 -17.72
N GLU A 398 -18.60 21.22 -17.33
CA GLU A 398 -17.90 22.35 -16.75
C GLU A 398 -17.75 22.18 -15.23
N TYR A 399 -16.60 22.52 -14.71
CA TYR A 399 -16.29 22.46 -13.27
C TYR A 399 -15.79 23.84 -12.83
N GLU A 400 -16.54 24.47 -11.93
CA GLU A 400 -16.23 25.84 -11.48
C GLU A 400 -15.09 25.90 -10.47
N ASP A 401 -14.92 24.85 -9.63
CA ASP A 401 -13.95 24.86 -8.52
C ASP A 401 -13.44 23.45 -8.22
N LEU A 402 -12.24 23.12 -8.68
CA LEU A 402 -11.62 21.80 -8.46
C LEU A 402 -11.24 21.58 -6.98
N ASP A 403 -10.83 22.63 -6.26
CA ASP A 403 -10.45 22.55 -4.86
C ASP A 403 -11.64 22.22 -3.96
N LYS A 404 -12.82 22.75 -4.29
CA LYS A 404 -14.07 22.40 -3.59
C LYS A 404 -14.37 20.90 -3.65
N TYR A 405 -14.23 20.29 -4.83
CA TYR A 405 -14.44 18.84 -4.99
C TYR A 405 -13.40 18.04 -4.20
N ARG A 406 -12.12 18.41 -4.27
CA ARG A 406 -11.04 17.79 -3.52
C ARG A 406 -11.30 17.80 -2.01
N LEU A 407 -11.65 18.97 -1.46
CA LEU A 407 -11.96 19.13 -0.05
C LEU A 407 -13.20 18.32 0.36
N LEU A 408 -14.22 18.28 -0.50
CA LEU A 408 -15.45 17.51 -0.26
C LEU A 408 -15.16 16.01 -0.20
N ASN A 409 -14.40 15.47 -1.16
CA ASN A 409 -14.02 14.05 -1.18
C ASN A 409 -13.27 13.65 0.10
N ARG A 410 -12.29 14.48 0.51
CA ARG A 410 -11.53 14.26 1.74
C ARG A 410 -12.40 14.32 2.99
N LYS A 411 -13.32 15.30 3.06
CA LYS A 411 -14.25 15.46 4.18
C LYS A 411 -15.18 14.25 4.30
N ILE A 412 -15.81 13.83 3.21
CA ILE A 412 -16.72 12.67 3.19
C ILE A 412 -16.01 11.41 3.70
N LEU A 413 -14.80 11.16 3.25
CA LEU A 413 -14.00 10.02 3.70
C LEU A 413 -13.67 10.10 5.19
N ILE A 414 -13.21 11.25 5.69
CA ILE A 414 -12.88 11.44 7.11
C ILE A 414 -14.13 11.28 7.97
N ASP A 415 -15.25 11.87 7.58
CA ASP A 415 -16.51 11.77 8.30
C ASP A 415 -16.97 10.32 8.40
N GLU A 416 -16.86 9.54 7.32
CA GLU A 416 -17.23 8.13 7.31
C GLU A 416 -16.28 7.27 8.18
N ILE A 417 -14.96 7.50 8.12
CA ILE A 417 -14.00 6.84 9.01
C ILE A 417 -14.31 7.17 10.47
N CYS A 418 -14.56 8.44 10.80
CA CYS A 418 -14.91 8.87 12.16
C CYS A 418 -16.23 8.27 12.65
N ARG A 419 -17.20 8.08 11.76
CA ARG A 419 -18.48 7.42 12.07
C ARG A 419 -18.26 5.96 12.48
N LEU A 420 -17.37 5.26 11.79
CA LEU A 420 -17.06 3.84 12.03
C LEU A 420 -16.03 3.63 13.15
N ARG A 421 -15.10 4.57 13.33
CA ARG A 421 -13.94 4.51 14.23
C ARG A 421 -13.80 5.82 15.00
N GLY A 422 -14.77 6.12 15.86
CA GLY A 422 -14.72 7.32 16.71
C GLY A 422 -13.50 7.38 17.64
N ASP A 423 -12.91 6.24 17.96
CA ASP A 423 -11.71 6.08 18.79
C ASP A 423 -10.43 6.69 18.18
N ILE A 424 -10.37 6.84 16.85
CA ILE A 424 -9.16 7.37 16.14
C ILE A 424 -9.32 8.81 15.66
N LYS A 425 -10.43 9.48 15.98
CA LYS A 425 -10.72 10.85 15.52
C LYS A 425 -9.59 11.83 15.80
N ASP A 426 -8.97 11.74 16.98
CA ASP A 426 -7.87 12.62 17.39
C ASP A 426 -6.53 12.28 16.72
N GLU A 427 -6.44 11.12 16.06
CA GLU A 427 -5.26 10.72 15.29
C GLU A 427 -5.28 11.25 13.86
N LEU A 428 -6.44 11.69 13.36
CA LEU A 428 -6.58 12.21 12.01
C LEU A 428 -6.16 13.69 11.92
N VAL A 429 -5.64 14.06 10.74
CA VAL A 429 -5.34 15.46 10.39
C VAL A 429 -6.65 16.12 9.99
N THR A 430 -7.12 17.10 10.76
CA THR A 430 -8.33 17.86 10.45
C THR A 430 -8.15 18.71 9.20
N CYS A 431 -9.20 18.84 8.37
CA CYS A 431 -9.18 19.62 7.13
C CYS A 431 -8.85 21.12 7.31
N GLY A 432 -8.75 21.63 8.53
CA GLY A 432 -8.49 23.04 8.84
C GLY A 432 -7.02 23.44 8.95
N GLY A 433 -6.07 22.49 8.88
CA GLY A 433 -4.63 22.77 9.08
C GLY A 433 -3.87 23.30 7.86
N GLU A 434 -4.37 23.07 6.65
CA GLU A 434 -3.67 23.43 5.40
C GLU A 434 -4.13 24.76 4.77
N CYS A 435 -5.24 25.37 5.23
CA CYS A 435 -5.74 26.64 4.70
C CYS A 435 -5.01 27.91 5.18
N LYS A 436 -3.92 27.79 5.95
CA LYS A 436 -3.20 28.97 6.49
C LYS A 436 -1.73 29.07 6.10
N LYS A 437 -1.30 28.55 4.95
CA LYS A 437 0.05 28.82 4.42
C LYS A 437 0.05 28.97 2.90
N SER A 438 -0.72 29.94 2.40
CA SER A 438 -0.52 30.57 1.10
C SER A 438 -1.09 31.96 1.16
N SER A 439 -0.33 32.83 1.77
CA SER A 439 -0.36 34.29 1.57
C SER A 439 1.07 34.77 1.61
#